data_4df658758ad6f93955e4aea6d07cb9ed
#
_entry.id   4df658758ad6f93955e4aea6d07cb9ed
#
_cell.length_a   1.000
_cell.length_b   1.000
_cell.length_c   1.000
_cell.angle_alpha   90.00
_cell.angle_beta   90.00
_cell.angle_gamma   90.00
#
_symmetry.space_group_name_H-M   'P 1'
#
loop_
_entity.id
_entity.type
_entity.pdbx_description
1 polymer ?
#
loop_
_entity_poly.entity_id
_entity_poly.type
_entity_poly.pdbx_seq_one_letter_code
_entity_poly.pdbx_strand_id
1 'polypeptide(L)'
;MLIVCLVGLSLRGTGAELKQKTTAAFDKYVALTEARINNELRPGGTFLYVDDLTENARQSSYDKLRKGEVLVERRETKSPGLSSDVPDGMVHHWVGIIFIPGVTLAGLLPIMQDYDRRAELYKPDVIASHLISHQGDDYRFSLRLYQKRFTTVVFNTEYIAHWGQVDPLKTYSHSISTRITEVRDSDHPDGEEWPVGEGRGYLWRLNTYWRFEEKDKGVYMQCEALSLTRDIPLGLGWLLKPLVTKIPRESLNRALSQTRTAVLEKQKAGNAIGKNSTRRASTVRSIPLLTSSWKISSSELMGDSRKMATAFEVTRIHAERSVPLPTDAERNGGKGNLLSSELSAQRGISPNT
;
A
#
# COMPACT_ATOMS: atom_id res chain seq x y z
N MET A 1 15.38 23.19 -36.66
CA MET A 1 14.48 22.03 -36.57
C MET A 1 15.19 20.68 -36.81
N LEU A 2 16.49 20.57 -36.50
CA LEU A 2 17.29 19.36 -36.78
C LEU A 2 17.89 18.70 -35.50
N ILE A 3 17.74 19.29 -34.31
CA ILE A 3 18.38 18.82 -33.08
C ILE A 3 17.46 17.88 -32.28
N VAL A 4 16.15 17.87 -32.56
CA VAL A 4 15.19 17.02 -31.82
C VAL A 4 15.21 15.55 -32.27
N CYS A 5 15.68 15.25 -33.47
CA CYS A 5 15.73 13.86 -33.98
C CYS A 5 16.91 13.04 -33.47
N LEU A 6 17.99 13.67 -32.98
CA LEU A 6 19.18 12.94 -32.49
C LEU A 6 19.03 12.41 -31.05
N VAL A 7 18.17 13.02 -30.23
CA VAL A 7 17.93 12.56 -28.84
C VAL A 7 17.04 11.30 -28.81
N GLY A 8 16.20 11.12 -29.81
CA GLY A 8 15.32 9.94 -29.90
C GLY A 8 16.01 8.64 -30.32
N LEU A 9 17.17 8.69 -31.00
CA LEU A 9 17.88 7.50 -31.45
C LEU A 9 18.84 6.91 -30.41
N SER A 10 19.33 7.73 -29.46
CA SER A 10 20.31 7.27 -28.46
C SER A 10 19.70 6.59 -27.24
N LEU A 11 18.38 6.70 -27.04
CA LEU A 11 17.69 6.09 -25.91
C LEU A 11 17.23 4.64 -26.13
N ARG A 12 17.40 4.13 -27.34
CA ARG A 12 16.97 2.76 -27.71
C ARG A 12 17.99 1.64 -27.44
N GLY A 13 19.16 1.96 -26.89
CA GLY A 13 20.26 1.00 -26.99
C GLY A 13 21.04 0.57 -25.75
N THR A 14 20.91 1.22 -24.59
CA THR A 14 21.66 0.79 -23.41
C THR A 14 20.70 0.40 -22.30
N GLY A 15 20.50 -0.90 -22.11
CA GLY A 15 19.88 -1.45 -20.92
C GLY A 15 20.61 -0.91 -19.68
N ALA A 16 19.86 -0.56 -18.62
CA ALA A 16 20.42 -0.23 -17.32
C ALA A 16 20.31 -1.48 -16.44
N GLU A 17 21.37 -1.71 -15.67
CA GLU A 17 21.43 -2.79 -14.69
C GLU A 17 21.52 -2.20 -13.29
N LEU A 18 20.69 -2.75 -12.38
CA LEU A 18 20.72 -2.38 -10.96
C LEU A 18 21.91 -3.03 -10.27
N LYS A 19 22.92 -2.23 -9.94
CA LYS A 19 24.14 -2.71 -9.31
C LYS A 19 23.93 -2.94 -7.80
N GLN A 20 24.67 -3.90 -7.24
CA GLN A 20 24.66 -4.21 -5.82
C GLN A 20 24.99 -2.99 -4.95
N LYS A 21 25.97 -2.15 -5.33
CA LYS A 21 26.31 -0.92 -4.61
C LYS A 21 25.16 0.10 -4.58
N THR A 22 24.37 0.17 -5.66
CA THR A 22 23.19 1.03 -5.79
C THR A 22 22.09 0.56 -4.84
N THR A 23 21.81 -0.76 -4.84
CA THR A 23 20.85 -1.38 -3.93
C THR A 23 21.25 -1.16 -2.47
N ALA A 24 22.50 -1.44 -2.10
CA ALA A 24 22.99 -1.28 -0.73
C ALA A 24 22.90 0.19 -0.22
N ALA A 25 23.18 1.16 -1.09
CA ALA A 25 23.02 2.57 -0.74
C ALA A 25 21.55 2.96 -0.56
N PHE A 26 20.65 2.46 -1.41
CA PHE A 26 19.21 2.66 -1.28
C PHE A 26 18.67 2.01 0.00
N ASP A 27 19.06 0.76 0.29
CA ASP A 27 18.60 0.03 1.48
C ASP A 27 19.03 0.76 2.77
N LYS A 28 20.25 1.32 2.79
CA LYS A 28 20.70 2.18 3.91
C LYS A 28 19.84 3.42 4.05
N TYR A 29 19.48 4.08 2.95
CA TYR A 29 18.59 5.24 2.95
C TYR A 29 17.19 4.87 3.47
N VAL A 30 16.65 3.74 3.03
CA VAL A 30 15.36 3.19 3.50
C VAL A 30 15.41 2.92 4.99
N ALA A 31 16.42 2.20 5.49
CA ALA A 31 16.54 1.86 6.92
C ALA A 31 16.56 3.11 7.82
N LEU A 32 17.25 4.18 7.43
CA LEU A 32 17.25 5.43 8.17
C LEU A 32 15.91 6.17 8.10
N THR A 33 15.24 6.11 6.95
CA THR A 33 13.89 6.67 6.80
C THR A 33 12.89 5.92 7.68
N GLU A 34 12.94 4.60 7.69
CA GLU A 34 12.07 3.75 8.51
C GLU A 34 12.33 3.93 10.01
N ALA A 35 13.59 4.11 10.43
CA ALA A 35 13.93 4.44 11.81
C ALA A 35 13.27 5.76 12.26
N ARG A 36 13.29 6.79 11.41
CA ARG A 36 12.57 8.06 11.65
C ARG A 36 11.06 7.82 11.70
N ILE A 37 10.48 7.15 10.72
CA ILE A 37 9.05 6.82 10.64
C ILE A 37 8.61 6.07 11.91
N ASN A 38 9.36 5.06 12.34
CA ASN A 38 9.05 4.29 13.55
C ASN A 38 9.11 5.15 14.82
N ASN A 39 9.98 6.15 14.89
CA ASN A 39 9.98 7.10 16.00
C ASN A 39 8.75 8.02 15.98
N GLU A 40 8.34 8.47 14.81
CA GLU A 40 7.13 9.31 14.60
C GLU A 40 5.83 8.56 14.94
N LEU A 41 5.80 7.23 14.79
CA LEU A 41 4.66 6.37 15.12
C LEU A 41 4.55 6.05 16.63
N ARG A 42 5.56 6.37 17.44
CA ARG A 42 5.50 6.15 18.90
C ARG A 42 4.49 7.08 19.57
N PRO A 43 3.96 6.72 20.74
CA PRO A 43 3.14 7.63 21.54
C PRO A 43 3.85 8.96 21.76
N GLY A 44 3.17 10.07 21.44
CA GLY A 44 3.73 11.43 21.52
C GLY A 44 4.59 11.83 20.32
N GLY A 45 4.80 10.97 19.34
CA GLY A 45 5.48 11.30 18.10
C GLY A 45 4.62 12.15 17.14
N THR A 46 5.25 12.76 16.16
CA THR A 46 4.60 13.58 15.13
C THR A 46 4.00 12.68 14.06
N PHE A 47 2.71 12.40 14.11
CA PHE A 47 2.08 11.41 13.23
C PHE A 47 1.96 11.87 11.77
N LEU A 48 1.58 13.13 11.51
CA LEU A 48 1.54 13.71 10.17
C LEU A 48 2.71 14.68 9.98
N TYR A 49 3.28 14.72 8.79
CA TYR A 49 4.44 15.59 8.51
C TYR A 49 4.12 17.08 8.71
N VAL A 50 2.86 17.47 8.52
CA VAL A 50 2.43 18.87 8.72
C VAL A 50 2.49 19.30 10.19
N ASP A 51 2.44 18.35 11.13
CA ASP A 51 2.53 18.64 12.57
C ASP A 51 3.98 18.98 13.01
N ASP A 52 4.98 18.63 12.19
CA ASP A 52 6.38 18.96 12.40
C ASP A 52 6.77 20.35 11.87
N LEU A 53 5.84 21.04 11.22
CA LEU A 53 6.07 22.39 10.70
C LEU A 53 5.98 23.45 11.80
N THR A 54 6.58 24.62 11.54
CA THR A 54 6.36 25.78 12.40
C THR A 54 4.88 26.13 12.50
N GLU A 55 4.45 26.75 13.61
CA GLU A 55 3.03 27.03 13.89
C GLU A 55 2.30 27.68 12.70
N ASN A 56 2.89 28.75 12.13
CA ASN A 56 2.26 29.46 11.00
C ASN A 56 2.18 28.58 9.74
N ALA A 57 3.20 27.78 9.45
CA ALA A 57 3.20 26.88 8.31
C ALA A 57 2.23 25.71 8.51
N ARG A 58 2.15 25.18 9.73
CA ARG A 58 1.20 24.15 10.13
C ARG A 58 -0.24 24.60 9.95
N GLN A 59 -0.59 25.74 10.52
CA GLN A 59 -1.94 26.32 10.40
C GLN A 59 -2.31 26.56 8.93
N SER A 60 -1.43 27.18 8.15
CA SER A 60 -1.64 27.41 6.71
C SER A 60 -1.82 26.10 5.94
N SER A 61 -1.06 25.05 6.28
CA SER A 61 -1.18 23.74 5.65
C SER A 61 -2.52 23.09 5.94
N TYR A 62 -2.97 23.09 7.19
CA TYR A 62 -4.28 22.57 7.57
C TYR A 62 -5.43 23.35 6.91
N ASP A 63 -5.32 24.68 6.77
CA ASP A 63 -6.32 25.49 6.07
C ASP A 63 -6.43 25.11 4.58
N LYS A 64 -5.31 24.88 3.90
CA LYS A 64 -5.29 24.40 2.52
C LYS A 64 -5.90 23.01 2.39
N LEU A 65 -5.50 22.07 3.28
CA LEU A 65 -6.04 20.71 3.30
C LEU A 65 -7.55 20.70 3.50
N ARG A 66 -8.10 21.49 4.43
CA ARG A 66 -9.55 21.61 4.66
C ARG A 66 -10.29 22.22 3.47
N LYS A 67 -9.64 23.04 2.66
CA LYS A 67 -10.16 23.53 1.37
C LYS A 67 -10.11 22.49 0.25
N GLY A 68 -9.48 21.33 0.51
CA GLY A 68 -9.39 20.20 -0.43
C GLY A 68 -8.14 20.23 -1.31
N GLU A 69 -7.16 21.07 -0.99
CA GLU A 69 -5.87 21.05 -1.67
C GLU A 69 -5.05 19.80 -1.30
N VAL A 70 -4.25 19.32 -2.23
CA VAL A 70 -3.25 18.28 -1.98
C VAL A 70 -1.90 18.98 -1.77
N LEU A 71 -1.26 18.69 -0.65
CA LEU A 71 0.10 19.17 -0.41
C LEU A 71 1.07 18.04 -0.75
N VAL A 72 2.05 18.32 -1.61
CA VAL A 72 3.09 17.35 -1.99
C VAL A 72 4.45 18.06 -1.94
N GLU A 73 5.33 17.52 -1.10
CA GLU A 73 6.64 18.09 -0.86
C GLU A 73 7.75 17.05 -1.02
N ARG A 74 8.92 17.51 -1.45
CA ARG A 74 10.12 16.68 -1.46
C ARG A 74 10.63 16.50 -0.05
N ARG A 75 10.91 15.24 0.31
CA ARG A 75 11.59 14.89 1.56
C ARG A 75 13.02 14.51 1.31
N GLU A 76 13.81 14.54 2.36
CA GLU A 76 15.18 14.06 2.37
C GLU A 76 15.48 13.50 3.75
N THR A 77 15.99 12.28 3.80
CA THR A 77 16.49 11.72 5.04
C THR A 77 17.92 12.19 5.26
N LYS A 78 18.08 13.06 6.25
CA LYS A 78 19.39 13.62 6.62
C LYS A 78 20.02 12.75 7.70
N SER A 79 21.26 12.32 7.47
CA SER A 79 22.10 11.68 8.48
C SER A 79 23.57 11.98 8.18
N PRO A 80 24.44 12.15 9.19
CA PRO A 80 25.87 12.31 8.96
C PRO A 80 26.42 11.17 8.10
N GLY A 81 27.09 11.51 7.00
CA GLY A 81 27.65 10.53 6.06
C GLY A 81 26.63 9.81 5.17
N LEU A 82 25.35 10.24 5.16
CA LEU A 82 24.36 9.81 4.19
C LEU A 82 24.24 10.89 3.12
N SER A 83 24.54 10.52 1.87
CA SER A 83 24.15 11.30 0.70
C SER A 83 22.84 10.73 0.14
N SER A 84 21.96 11.60 -0.36
CA SER A 84 20.86 11.18 -1.24
C SER A 84 21.40 10.70 -2.59
N ASP A 85 22.70 10.87 -2.83
CA ASP A 85 23.38 10.41 -4.03
C ASP A 85 23.67 8.92 -3.91
N VAL A 86 22.84 8.13 -4.55
CA VAL A 86 23.03 6.70 -4.68
C VAL A 86 23.87 6.43 -5.92
N PRO A 87 24.99 5.68 -5.84
CA PRO A 87 25.82 5.40 -7.00
C PRO A 87 25.01 4.76 -8.15
N ASP A 88 25.15 5.30 -9.36
CA ASP A 88 24.46 4.83 -10.58
C ASP A 88 22.92 4.81 -10.48
N GLY A 89 22.35 5.56 -9.53
CA GLY A 89 20.90 5.63 -9.30
C GLY A 89 20.46 6.97 -8.74
N MET A 90 19.15 7.17 -8.69
CA MET A 90 18.52 8.37 -8.16
C MET A 90 17.40 7.99 -7.18
N VAL A 91 17.45 8.52 -5.96
CA VAL A 91 16.38 8.39 -4.97
C VAL A 91 15.37 9.51 -5.15
N HIS A 92 14.10 9.14 -5.29
CA HIS A 92 12.99 10.06 -5.24
C HIS A 92 12.24 9.85 -3.93
N HIS A 93 12.24 10.87 -3.09
CA HIS A 93 11.60 10.84 -1.78
C HIS A 93 10.60 11.98 -1.67
N TRP A 94 9.32 11.65 -1.59
CA TRP A 94 8.23 12.59 -1.57
C TRP A 94 7.23 12.25 -0.47
N VAL A 95 6.64 13.25 0.15
CA VAL A 95 5.48 13.12 1.03
C VAL A 95 4.32 13.91 0.45
N GLY A 96 3.14 13.32 0.51
CA GLY A 96 1.91 13.98 0.13
C GLY A 96 0.84 13.76 1.18
N ILE A 97 -0.05 14.75 1.34
CA ILE A 97 -1.18 14.67 2.28
C ILE A 97 -2.42 15.31 1.67
N ILE A 98 -3.58 14.74 1.99
CA ILE A 98 -4.89 15.26 1.62
C ILE A 98 -5.87 15.07 2.77
N PHE A 99 -6.91 15.93 2.84
CA PHE A 99 -8.02 15.77 3.76
C PHE A 99 -9.27 15.25 3.05
N ILE A 100 -9.94 14.27 3.64
CA ILE A 100 -11.19 13.67 3.16
C ILE A 100 -12.29 13.97 4.17
N PRO A 101 -13.16 14.97 3.93
CA PRO A 101 -14.18 15.37 4.88
C PRO A 101 -15.32 14.37 5.00
N GLY A 102 -15.91 14.27 6.19
CA GLY A 102 -17.12 13.47 6.45
C GLY A 102 -16.91 11.96 6.45
N VAL A 103 -15.68 11.50 6.45
CA VAL A 103 -15.29 10.07 6.43
C VAL A 103 -14.65 9.69 7.75
N THR A 104 -14.86 8.44 8.18
CA THR A 104 -14.17 7.82 9.31
C THR A 104 -13.12 6.84 8.83
N LEU A 105 -12.19 6.43 9.71
CA LEU A 105 -11.25 5.34 9.41
C LEU A 105 -11.99 4.05 9.03
N ALA A 106 -13.05 3.70 9.75
CA ALA A 106 -13.88 2.54 9.46
C ALA A 106 -14.48 2.56 8.04
N GLY A 107 -14.77 3.74 7.49
CA GLY A 107 -15.26 3.91 6.12
C GLY A 107 -14.15 3.89 5.06
N LEU A 108 -12.95 4.37 5.41
CA LEU A 108 -11.83 4.51 4.48
C LEU A 108 -11.00 3.22 4.35
N LEU A 109 -10.65 2.57 5.48
CA LEU A 109 -9.71 1.45 5.51
C LEU A 109 -10.12 0.27 4.62
N PRO A 110 -11.40 -0.15 4.54
CA PRO A 110 -11.81 -1.21 3.62
C PRO A 110 -11.54 -0.88 2.14
N ILE A 111 -11.57 0.40 1.76
CA ILE A 111 -11.23 0.84 0.39
C ILE A 111 -9.72 0.75 0.19
N MET A 112 -8.94 1.14 1.20
CA MET A 112 -7.49 1.13 1.15
C MET A 112 -6.90 -0.28 1.24
N GLN A 113 -7.60 -1.24 1.80
CA GLN A 113 -7.19 -2.65 1.92
C GLN A 113 -7.72 -3.53 0.78
N ASP A 114 -8.58 -3.00 -0.10
CA ASP A 114 -9.08 -3.71 -1.27
C ASP A 114 -8.03 -3.68 -2.39
N TYR A 115 -7.08 -4.62 -2.32
CA TYR A 115 -5.96 -4.69 -3.28
C TYR A 115 -6.39 -5.20 -4.66
N ASP A 116 -7.47 -5.95 -4.79
CA ASP A 116 -7.98 -6.42 -6.08
C ASP A 116 -8.59 -5.28 -6.91
N ARG A 117 -9.09 -4.22 -6.26
CA ARG A 117 -9.72 -3.08 -6.93
C ARG A 117 -8.82 -1.85 -7.09
N ARG A 118 -7.51 -1.98 -6.87
CA ARG A 118 -6.54 -0.88 -7.07
C ARG A 118 -6.53 -0.37 -8.51
N ALA A 119 -6.72 -1.26 -9.49
CA ALA A 119 -6.82 -0.89 -10.90
C ALA A 119 -8.03 0.00 -11.20
N GLU A 120 -9.16 -0.18 -10.49
CA GLU A 120 -10.31 0.71 -10.63
C GLU A 120 -10.04 2.08 -9.99
N LEU A 121 -9.39 2.08 -8.82
CA LEU A 121 -9.13 3.28 -8.02
C LEU A 121 -8.08 4.18 -8.66
N TYR A 122 -7.03 3.61 -9.27
CA TYR A 122 -5.85 4.35 -9.74
C TYR A 122 -5.69 4.38 -11.25
N LYS A 123 -6.77 4.27 -12.03
CA LYS A 123 -6.73 4.48 -13.49
C LYS A 123 -6.26 5.90 -13.81
N PRO A 124 -5.45 6.10 -14.87
CA PRO A 124 -4.88 5.08 -15.78
C PRO A 124 -3.54 4.52 -15.31
N ASP A 125 -3.01 4.93 -14.15
CA ASP A 125 -1.64 4.61 -13.71
C ASP A 125 -1.52 3.14 -13.27
N VAL A 126 -2.60 2.50 -12.82
CA VAL A 126 -2.69 1.07 -12.50
C VAL A 126 -3.70 0.42 -13.45
N ILE A 127 -3.26 -0.55 -14.25
CA ILE A 127 -4.10 -1.22 -15.26
C ILE A 127 -4.53 -2.62 -14.86
N ALA A 128 -3.82 -3.25 -13.90
CA ALA A 128 -4.25 -4.49 -13.25
C ALA A 128 -3.78 -4.51 -11.79
N SER A 129 -4.53 -5.18 -10.93
CA SER A 129 -4.20 -5.37 -9.52
C SER A 129 -4.75 -6.69 -9.02
N HIS A 130 -4.01 -7.35 -8.12
CA HIS A 130 -4.41 -8.63 -7.58
C HIS A 130 -3.85 -8.84 -6.17
N LEU A 131 -4.71 -9.29 -5.24
CA LEU A 131 -4.32 -9.74 -3.92
C LEU A 131 -3.77 -11.17 -4.03
N ILE A 132 -2.47 -11.35 -3.75
CA ILE A 132 -1.81 -12.68 -3.83
C ILE A 132 -2.09 -13.48 -2.56
N SER A 133 -1.95 -12.85 -1.39
CA SER A 133 -2.26 -13.48 -0.09
C SER A 133 -2.50 -12.43 0.99
N HIS A 134 -3.24 -12.86 2.04
CA HIS A 134 -3.54 -12.04 3.22
C HIS A 134 -3.48 -12.91 4.46
N GLN A 135 -2.74 -12.47 5.48
CA GLN A 135 -2.66 -13.14 6.77
C GLN A 135 -2.54 -12.10 7.89
N GLY A 136 -3.57 -11.96 8.71
CA GLY A 136 -3.61 -10.92 9.75
C GLY A 136 -3.51 -9.52 9.14
N ASP A 137 -2.49 -8.77 9.54
CA ASP A 137 -2.23 -7.42 9.05
C ASP A 137 -1.27 -7.38 7.84
N ASP A 138 -0.86 -8.55 7.34
CA ASP A 138 0.09 -8.69 6.25
C ASP A 138 -0.60 -9.07 4.94
N TYR A 139 -0.27 -8.33 3.89
CA TYR A 139 -0.81 -8.49 2.54
C TYR A 139 0.31 -8.66 1.54
N ARG A 140 0.16 -9.59 0.60
CA ARG A 140 0.96 -9.64 -0.62
C ARG A 140 0.08 -9.35 -1.81
N PHE A 141 0.51 -8.47 -2.67
CA PHE A 141 -0.29 -8.07 -3.83
C PHE A 141 0.60 -7.72 -5.01
N SER A 142 0.02 -7.76 -6.20
CA SER A 142 0.65 -7.34 -7.43
C SER A 142 -0.10 -6.17 -8.06
N LEU A 143 0.67 -5.30 -8.72
CA LEU A 143 0.13 -4.23 -9.55
C LEU A 143 0.81 -4.26 -10.92
N ARG A 144 0.04 -3.97 -11.95
CA ARG A 144 0.56 -3.63 -13.26
C ARG A 144 0.44 -2.13 -13.45
N LEU A 145 1.60 -1.46 -13.44
CA LEU A 145 1.69 -0.01 -13.56
C LEU A 145 1.86 0.38 -15.03
N TYR A 146 1.14 1.42 -15.44
CA TYR A 146 1.19 1.98 -16.79
C TYR A 146 1.54 3.45 -16.70
N GLN A 147 2.57 3.87 -17.43
CA GLN A 147 2.95 5.27 -17.52
C GLN A 147 3.17 5.66 -18.97
N LYS A 148 2.45 6.68 -19.41
CA LYS A 148 2.60 7.26 -20.75
C LYS A 148 3.00 8.73 -20.61
N ARG A 149 4.25 9.03 -20.93
CA ARG A 149 4.79 10.40 -20.93
C ARG A 149 5.43 10.68 -22.30
N PHE A 150 6.76 10.60 -22.41
CA PHE A 150 7.48 10.65 -23.70
C PHE A 150 7.56 9.29 -24.36
N THR A 151 7.53 8.27 -23.57
CA THR A 151 7.43 6.87 -23.97
C THR A 151 6.43 6.17 -23.07
N THR A 152 5.83 5.12 -23.57
CA THR A 152 5.01 4.22 -22.78
C THR A 152 5.93 3.25 -22.02
N VAL A 153 5.64 3.04 -20.73
CA VAL A 153 6.34 2.07 -19.89
C VAL A 153 5.31 1.28 -19.09
N VAL A 154 5.46 -0.02 -19.07
CA VAL A 154 4.66 -0.94 -18.27
C VAL A 154 5.56 -1.68 -17.30
N PHE A 155 5.16 -1.73 -16.02
CA PHE A 155 5.86 -2.50 -14.99
C PHE A 155 4.92 -3.55 -14.40
N ASN A 156 5.43 -4.75 -14.19
CA ASN A 156 4.83 -5.74 -13.30
C ASN A 156 5.53 -5.66 -11.95
N THR A 157 4.73 -5.48 -10.89
CA THR A 157 5.27 -5.20 -9.55
C THR A 157 4.59 -6.07 -8.51
N GLU A 158 5.37 -6.53 -7.53
CA GLU A 158 4.86 -7.24 -6.36
C GLU A 158 5.30 -6.53 -5.08
N TYR A 159 4.42 -6.57 -4.08
CA TYR A 159 4.60 -5.88 -2.81
C TYR A 159 4.24 -6.78 -1.64
N ILE A 160 4.89 -6.51 -0.51
CA ILE A 160 4.42 -6.89 0.82
C ILE A 160 3.97 -5.59 1.50
N ALA A 161 2.77 -5.60 2.08
CA ALA A 161 2.27 -4.51 2.91
C ALA A 161 1.93 -5.01 4.30
N HIS A 162 2.28 -4.22 5.31
CA HIS A 162 1.88 -4.43 6.69
C HIS A 162 1.02 -3.26 7.16
N TRP A 163 -0.08 -3.55 7.84
CA TRP A 163 -0.95 -2.57 8.47
C TRP A 163 -0.76 -2.59 9.98
N GLY A 164 -0.85 -1.42 10.60
CA GLY A 164 -0.76 -1.28 12.04
C GLY A 164 -1.59 -0.11 12.53
N GLN A 165 -1.88 -0.12 13.84
CA GLN A 165 -2.66 0.90 14.50
C GLN A 165 -1.84 1.51 15.64
N VAL A 166 -1.81 2.82 15.73
CA VAL A 166 -1.17 3.56 16.84
C VAL A 166 -2.17 3.78 17.96
N ASP A 167 -3.39 4.23 17.60
CA ASP A 167 -4.52 4.42 18.48
C ASP A 167 -5.84 4.29 17.68
N PRO A 168 -7.03 4.37 18.30
CA PRO A 168 -8.31 4.20 17.60
C PRO A 168 -8.54 5.19 16.43
N LEU A 169 -7.84 6.32 16.41
CA LEU A 169 -7.98 7.37 15.40
C LEU A 169 -6.77 7.45 14.45
N LYS A 170 -5.74 6.57 14.64
CA LYS A 170 -4.50 6.60 13.87
C LYS A 170 -4.09 5.21 13.40
N THR A 171 -4.06 5.03 12.09
CA THR A 171 -3.66 3.79 11.42
C THR A 171 -2.57 4.08 10.41
N TYR A 172 -1.68 3.13 10.19
CA TYR A 172 -0.61 3.23 9.20
C TYR A 172 -0.46 1.96 8.38
N SER A 173 0.23 2.06 7.25
CA SER A 173 0.64 0.90 6.45
C SER A 173 2.00 1.15 5.82
N HIS A 174 2.83 0.11 5.82
CA HIS A 174 4.09 0.06 5.06
C HIS A 174 3.90 -0.87 3.87
N SER A 175 4.36 -0.46 2.69
CA SER A 175 4.31 -1.27 1.49
C SER A 175 5.66 -1.23 0.80
N ILE A 176 6.30 -2.39 0.64
CA ILE A 176 7.65 -2.53 0.11
C ILE A 176 7.61 -3.40 -1.13
N SER A 177 8.20 -2.92 -2.23
CA SER A 177 8.32 -3.70 -3.46
C SER A 177 9.28 -4.88 -3.29
N THR A 178 8.80 -6.08 -3.57
CA THR A 178 9.61 -7.31 -3.57
C THR A 178 10.11 -7.67 -4.96
N ARG A 179 9.35 -7.29 -6.00
CA ARG A 179 9.67 -7.51 -7.40
C ARG A 179 9.20 -6.33 -8.24
N ILE A 180 10.05 -5.83 -9.11
CA ILE A 180 9.68 -4.89 -10.17
C ILE A 180 10.39 -5.33 -11.44
N THR A 181 9.63 -5.53 -12.51
CA THR A 181 10.12 -5.82 -13.86
C THR A 181 9.48 -4.88 -14.87
N GLU A 182 10.22 -4.54 -15.89
CA GLU A 182 9.74 -3.70 -17.00
C GLU A 182 9.38 -4.58 -18.19
N VAL A 183 8.25 -4.31 -18.84
CA VAL A 183 7.83 -5.00 -20.07
C VAL A 183 8.65 -4.45 -21.23
N ARG A 184 9.24 -5.34 -22.04
CA ARG A 184 10.15 -5.00 -23.16
C ARG A 184 9.44 -4.17 -24.23
N ASP A 185 8.26 -4.61 -24.63
CA ASP A 185 7.40 -3.92 -25.58
C ASP A 185 6.14 -3.42 -24.89
N SER A 186 6.10 -2.13 -24.63
CA SER A 186 4.99 -1.50 -23.91
C SER A 186 3.72 -1.34 -24.74
N ASP A 187 3.81 -1.51 -26.07
CA ASP A 187 2.66 -1.51 -26.97
C ASP A 187 1.97 -2.90 -26.96
N HIS A 188 2.69 -3.92 -26.49
CA HIS A 188 2.17 -5.26 -26.22
C HIS A 188 2.25 -5.53 -24.70
N PRO A 189 1.24 -5.11 -23.92
CA PRO A 189 1.32 -5.19 -22.47
C PRO A 189 1.54 -6.61 -21.92
N ASP A 190 1.12 -7.65 -22.63
CA ASP A 190 1.40 -9.07 -22.28
C ASP A 190 2.76 -9.56 -22.80
N GLY A 191 3.61 -8.63 -23.26
CA GLY A 191 4.94 -8.91 -23.77
C GLY A 191 5.93 -9.44 -22.73
N GLU A 192 7.07 -9.88 -23.25
CA GLU A 192 8.19 -10.40 -22.45
C GLU A 192 8.70 -9.34 -21.46
N GLU A 193 9.01 -9.78 -20.24
CA GLU A 193 9.60 -8.93 -19.22
C GLU A 193 11.13 -8.92 -19.31
N TRP A 194 11.74 -7.79 -18.94
CA TRP A 194 13.14 -7.77 -18.60
C TRP A 194 13.39 -8.52 -17.29
N PRO A 195 14.56 -9.17 -17.10
CA PRO A 195 14.94 -9.69 -15.79
C PRO A 195 14.89 -8.62 -14.70
N VAL A 196 14.69 -9.04 -13.45
CA VAL A 196 14.67 -8.11 -12.31
C VAL A 196 16.00 -7.36 -12.24
N GLY A 197 15.90 -6.02 -12.15
CA GLY A 197 17.06 -5.14 -12.11
C GLY A 197 17.63 -4.74 -13.48
N GLU A 198 17.09 -5.30 -14.56
CA GLU A 198 17.44 -4.96 -15.93
C GLU A 198 16.34 -4.12 -16.60
N GLY A 199 16.60 -3.59 -17.79
CA GLY A 199 15.67 -2.81 -18.60
C GLY A 199 16.13 -1.37 -18.78
N ARG A 200 15.18 -0.44 -18.86
CA ARG A 200 15.49 0.99 -19.03
C ARG A 200 15.82 1.68 -17.70
N GLY A 201 15.55 1.02 -16.56
CA GLY A 201 15.85 1.53 -15.22
C GLY A 201 14.94 2.66 -14.76
N TYR A 202 13.73 2.77 -15.30
CA TYR A 202 12.79 3.82 -14.92
C TYR A 202 12.18 3.63 -13.54
N LEU A 203 12.16 2.38 -13.03
CA LEU A 203 11.75 2.06 -11.67
C LEU A 203 12.36 0.73 -11.24
N TRP A 204 13.20 0.74 -10.20
CA TRP A 204 13.81 -0.47 -9.64
C TRP A 204 13.24 -0.87 -8.28
N ARG A 205 12.85 0.14 -7.47
CA ARG A 205 12.26 -0.04 -6.13
C ARG A 205 11.19 1.01 -5.90
N LEU A 206 10.16 0.64 -5.14
CA LEU A 206 9.11 1.55 -4.70
C LEU A 206 8.59 1.11 -3.33
N ASN A 207 8.83 1.93 -2.32
CA ASN A 207 8.30 1.75 -0.97
C ASN A 207 7.34 2.89 -0.66
N THR A 208 6.22 2.59 -0.02
CA THR A 208 5.24 3.59 0.39
C THR A 208 4.85 3.41 1.85
N TYR A 209 4.70 4.51 2.55
CA TYR A 209 4.35 4.57 3.97
C TYR A 209 3.12 5.44 4.11
N TRP A 210 1.99 4.80 4.38
CA TRP A 210 0.71 5.46 4.52
C TRP A 210 0.39 5.73 5.97
N ARG A 211 -0.26 6.88 6.25
CA ARG A 211 -0.76 7.26 7.56
C ARG A 211 -2.15 7.86 7.40
N PHE A 212 -3.03 7.48 8.30
CA PHE A 212 -4.43 7.90 8.30
C PHE A 212 -4.79 8.37 9.70
N GLU A 213 -5.20 9.63 9.85
CA GLU A 213 -5.63 10.19 11.12
C GLU A 213 -7.07 10.71 10.99
N GLU A 214 -7.98 10.15 11.79
CA GLU A 214 -9.34 10.64 11.91
C GLU A 214 -9.36 11.85 12.84
N LYS A 215 -9.65 13.04 12.27
CA LYS A 215 -9.63 14.34 12.94
C LYS A 215 -10.45 15.33 12.15
N ASP A 216 -10.94 16.39 12.78
CA ASP A 216 -11.69 17.49 12.14
C ASP A 216 -12.93 17.02 11.34
N LYS A 217 -13.62 15.97 11.82
CA LYS A 217 -14.78 15.35 11.15
C LYS A 217 -14.44 14.80 9.76
N GLY A 218 -13.27 14.21 9.61
CA GLY A 218 -12.80 13.59 8.38
C GLY A 218 -11.52 12.82 8.65
N VAL A 219 -10.82 12.42 7.58
CA VAL A 219 -9.56 11.71 7.66
C VAL A 219 -8.48 12.46 6.89
N TYR A 220 -7.37 12.75 7.56
CA TYR A 220 -6.12 13.14 6.92
C TYR A 220 -5.40 11.89 6.45
N MET A 221 -5.12 11.82 5.15
CA MET A 221 -4.44 10.71 4.52
C MET A 221 -3.11 11.19 3.96
N GLN A 222 -2.02 10.67 4.51
CA GLN A 222 -0.64 10.95 4.10
C GLN A 222 -0.02 9.72 3.44
N CYS A 223 0.77 9.95 2.40
CA CYS A 223 1.64 8.94 1.81
C CYS A 223 3.04 9.51 1.68
N GLU A 224 4.02 8.82 2.22
CA GLU A 224 5.42 9.06 1.98
C GLU A 224 5.94 7.96 1.05
N ALA A 225 6.56 8.34 -0.07
CA ALA A 225 6.98 7.42 -1.12
C ALA A 225 8.46 7.56 -1.40
N LEU A 226 9.17 6.43 -1.39
CA LEU A 226 10.56 6.29 -1.78
C LEU A 226 10.65 5.42 -3.03
N SER A 227 11.27 5.94 -4.08
CA SER A 227 11.55 5.14 -5.27
C SER A 227 13.00 5.29 -5.71
N LEU A 228 13.51 4.22 -6.33
CA LEU A 228 14.83 4.16 -6.91
C LEU A 228 14.71 3.97 -8.43
N THR A 229 15.36 4.85 -9.17
CA THR A 229 15.49 4.80 -10.62
C THR A 229 16.98 4.81 -11.01
N ARG A 230 17.28 4.53 -12.27
CA ARG A 230 18.62 4.78 -12.83
C ARG A 230 18.98 6.26 -12.73
N ASP A 231 20.27 6.54 -12.69
CA ASP A 231 20.75 7.90 -12.84
C ASP A 231 20.58 8.43 -14.26
N ILE A 232 20.58 9.75 -14.39
CA ILE A 232 20.51 10.42 -15.69
C ILE A 232 21.88 10.33 -16.37
N PRO A 233 21.94 9.89 -17.63
CA PRO A 233 23.21 9.82 -18.36
C PRO A 233 23.94 11.15 -18.34
N LEU A 234 25.28 11.08 -18.23
CA LEU A 234 26.15 12.25 -18.23
C LEU A 234 25.88 13.17 -19.42
N GLY A 235 25.83 14.46 -19.15
CA GLY A 235 25.55 15.49 -20.16
C GLY A 235 24.07 15.81 -20.41
N LEU A 236 23.12 14.96 -19.96
CA LEU A 236 21.66 15.18 -20.13
C LEU A 236 20.96 15.67 -18.86
N GLY A 237 21.69 15.83 -17.76
CA GLY A 237 21.12 16.16 -16.45
C GLY A 237 20.32 17.47 -16.45
N TRP A 238 20.82 18.52 -17.11
CA TRP A 238 20.16 19.82 -17.17
C TRP A 238 18.78 19.75 -17.89
N LEU A 239 18.65 18.88 -18.88
CA LEU A 239 17.42 18.69 -19.66
C LEU A 239 16.44 17.73 -18.99
N LEU A 240 16.93 16.61 -18.46
CA LEU A 240 16.07 15.50 -17.99
C LEU A 240 15.74 15.60 -16.48
N LYS A 241 16.63 16.17 -15.66
CA LYS A 241 16.44 16.27 -14.20
C LYS A 241 15.12 16.93 -13.78
N PRO A 242 14.68 18.07 -14.36
CA PRO A 242 13.39 18.67 -14.02
C PRO A 242 12.20 17.75 -14.34
N LEU A 243 12.34 16.95 -15.38
CA LEU A 243 11.30 16.06 -15.85
C LEU A 243 11.18 14.82 -14.98
N VAL A 244 12.29 14.14 -14.72
CA VAL A 244 12.35 12.92 -13.91
C VAL A 244 11.91 13.19 -12.46
N THR A 245 12.20 14.38 -11.92
CA THR A 245 11.78 14.76 -10.57
C THR A 245 10.29 15.12 -10.47
N LYS A 246 9.64 15.55 -11.56
CA LYS A 246 8.20 15.88 -11.54
C LYS A 246 7.32 14.64 -11.53
N ILE A 247 7.73 13.56 -12.20
CA ILE A 247 6.90 12.35 -12.37
C ILE A 247 6.47 11.75 -11.02
N PRO A 248 7.35 11.47 -10.06
CA PRO A 248 6.94 10.92 -8.76
C PRO A 248 6.00 11.84 -8.00
N ARG A 249 6.26 13.17 -8.03
CA ARG A 249 5.38 14.17 -7.39
C ARG A 249 3.98 14.15 -7.98
N GLU A 250 3.86 14.16 -9.31
CA GLU A 250 2.57 14.15 -10.00
C GLU A 250 1.81 12.84 -9.79
N SER A 251 2.51 11.70 -9.76
CA SER A 251 1.91 10.40 -9.49
C SER A 251 1.36 10.33 -8.07
N LEU A 252 2.10 10.83 -7.08
CA LEU A 252 1.63 10.89 -5.68
C LEU A 252 0.43 11.82 -5.53
N ASN A 253 0.48 13.02 -6.12
CA ASN A 253 -0.66 13.96 -6.12
C ASN A 253 -1.91 13.33 -6.72
N ARG A 254 -1.76 12.62 -7.85
CA ARG A 254 -2.86 11.95 -8.53
C ARG A 254 -3.44 10.82 -7.68
N ALA A 255 -2.61 9.95 -7.11
CA ALA A 255 -3.05 8.86 -6.26
C ALA A 255 -3.87 9.37 -5.05
N LEU A 256 -3.41 10.41 -4.37
CA LEU A 256 -4.13 11.03 -3.25
C LEU A 256 -5.47 11.62 -3.70
N SER A 257 -5.50 12.36 -4.83
CA SER A 257 -6.71 12.97 -5.37
C SER A 257 -7.74 11.93 -5.82
N GLN A 258 -7.30 10.86 -6.49
CA GLN A 258 -8.16 9.77 -6.93
C GLN A 258 -8.78 9.02 -5.75
N THR A 259 -7.99 8.72 -4.72
CA THR A 259 -8.50 8.09 -3.50
C THR A 259 -9.58 8.96 -2.85
N ARG A 260 -9.32 10.28 -2.68
CA ARG A 260 -10.32 11.20 -2.12
C ARG A 260 -11.61 11.20 -2.94
N THR A 261 -11.51 11.28 -4.26
CA THR A 261 -12.67 11.29 -5.16
C THR A 261 -13.49 10.02 -5.01
N ALA A 262 -12.86 8.85 -5.11
CA ALA A 262 -13.54 7.56 -5.01
C ALA A 262 -14.22 7.35 -3.65
N VAL A 263 -13.57 7.76 -2.56
CA VAL A 263 -14.13 7.68 -1.21
C VAL A 263 -15.37 8.56 -1.07
N LEU A 264 -15.30 9.81 -1.55
CA LEU A 264 -16.43 10.74 -1.50
C LEU A 264 -17.61 10.28 -2.38
N GLU A 265 -17.34 9.69 -3.54
CA GLU A 265 -18.37 9.12 -4.42
C GLU A 265 -19.07 7.93 -3.77
N LYS A 266 -18.31 6.99 -3.17
CA LYS A 266 -18.86 5.86 -2.44
C LYS A 266 -19.74 6.30 -1.25
N GLN A 267 -19.32 7.35 -0.54
CA GLN A 267 -20.10 7.93 0.56
C GLN A 267 -21.42 8.54 0.07
N LYS A 268 -21.41 9.30 -1.04
CA LYS A 268 -22.61 9.88 -1.65
C LYS A 268 -23.59 8.77 -2.07
N ALA A 269 -23.11 7.71 -2.69
CA ALA A 269 -23.92 6.57 -3.10
C ALA A 269 -24.57 5.87 -1.89
N GLY A 270 -23.82 5.63 -0.82
CA GLY A 270 -24.34 5.06 0.43
C GLY A 270 -25.43 5.91 1.07
N ASN A 271 -25.23 7.23 1.14
CA ASN A 271 -26.21 8.17 1.67
C ASN A 271 -27.47 8.27 0.81
N ALA A 272 -27.37 8.13 -0.52
CA ALA A 272 -28.54 8.12 -1.43
C ALA A 272 -29.40 6.87 -1.22
N ILE A 273 -28.78 5.71 -1.02
CA ILE A 273 -29.51 4.45 -0.74
C ILE A 273 -30.21 4.54 0.62
N GLY A 274 -29.53 5.04 1.66
CA GLY A 274 -30.12 5.24 2.99
C GLY A 274 -31.34 6.18 2.97
N LYS A 275 -31.28 7.29 2.24
CA LYS A 275 -32.42 8.23 2.08
C LYS A 275 -33.61 7.59 1.36
N ASN A 276 -33.37 6.75 0.35
CA ASN A 276 -34.44 6.06 -0.38
C ASN A 276 -35.10 4.97 0.46
N SER A 277 -34.31 4.27 1.29
CA SER A 277 -34.80 3.27 2.25
C SER A 277 -35.71 3.93 3.31
N THR A 278 -35.29 5.05 3.87
CA THR A 278 -36.10 5.81 4.86
C THR A 278 -37.36 6.39 4.24
N ARG A 279 -37.32 6.83 2.98
CA ARG A 279 -38.49 7.34 2.25
C ARG A 279 -39.51 6.25 1.91
N ARG A 280 -39.04 5.01 1.63
CA ARG A 280 -39.92 3.84 1.45
C ARG A 280 -40.57 3.41 2.76
N ALA A 281 -39.85 3.46 3.89
CA ALA A 281 -40.40 3.16 5.21
C ALA A 281 -41.48 4.17 5.66
N SER A 282 -41.35 5.45 5.27
CA SER A 282 -42.33 6.49 5.59
C SER A 282 -43.57 6.50 4.67
N THR A 283 -43.55 5.78 3.55
CA THR A 283 -44.68 5.68 2.59
C THR A 283 -45.58 4.48 2.88
N VAL A 284 -45.27 3.61 3.84
CA VAL A 284 -46.19 2.62 4.38
C VAL A 284 -47.10 3.35 5.36
N ARG A 285 -47.93 4.25 4.84
CA ARG A 285 -49.08 4.80 5.56
C ARG A 285 -50.17 3.74 5.66
N SER A 286 -50.46 3.34 6.89
CA SER A 286 -51.74 2.92 7.42
C SER A 286 -52.71 2.34 6.37
N ILE A 287 -52.58 1.03 6.12
CA ILE A 287 -53.72 0.24 5.66
C ILE A 287 -54.66 0.13 6.88
N PRO A 288 -55.93 0.54 6.79
CA PRO A 288 -56.88 0.33 7.88
C PRO A 288 -56.98 -1.17 8.16
N LEU A 289 -56.74 -1.57 9.40
CA LEU A 289 -57.03 -2.89 9.89
C LEU A 289 -58.55 -3.16 9.72
N LEU A 290 -58.93 -3.83 8.64
CA LEU A 290 -60.21 -4.51 8.57
C LEU A 290 -60.14 -5.66 9.57
N THR A 291 -60.70 -5.45 10.74
CA THR A 291 -60.94 -6.48 11.75
C THR A 291 -62.00 -7.46 11.23
N SER A 292 -61.56 -8.45 10.46
CA SER A 292 -62.33 -9.68 10.27
C SER A 292 -61.91 -10.67 11.36
N SER A 293 -62.80 -10.87 12.33
CA SER A 293 -62.62 -11.84 13.40
C SER A 293 -62.66 -13.25 12.83
N TRP A 294 -61.49 -13.87 12.70
CA TRP A 294 -61.38 -15.30 12.48
C TRP A 294 -61.15 -15.96 13.84
N LYS A 295 -62.18 -16.69 14.32
CA LYS A 295 -62.04 -17.60 15.46
C LYS A 295 -61.28 -18.84 14.95
N ILE A 296 -60.04 -18.99 15.33
CA ILE A 296 -59.27 -20.23 15.14
C ILE A 296 -59.54 -21.10 16.34
N SER A 297 -60.14 -22.29 16.08
CA SER A 297 -60.41 -23.33 17.06
C SER A 297 -59.09 -23.95 17.56
N SER A 298 -59.00 -24.19 18.85
CA SER A 298 -57.82 -24.65 19.58
C SER A 298 -57.40 -26.11 19.30
N SER A 299 -57.88 -26.75 18.25
CA SER A 299 -57.66 -28.18 17.97
C SER A 299 -56.66 -28.49 16.83
N GLU A 300 -56.02 -27.47 16.20
CA GLU A 300 -55.07 -27.70 15.08
C GLU A 300 -53.57 -27.37 15.42
N LEU A 301 -53.21 -27.22 16.69
CA LEU A 301 -51.86 -26.90 17.12
C LEU A 301 -51.14 -28.08 17.79
N MET A 302 -51.48 -29.32 17.39
CA MET A 302 -50.72 -30.51 17.83
C MET A 302 -50.44 -31.43 16.63
N GLY A 303 -49.41 -31.15 15.92
CA GLY A 303 -48.89 -32.02 14.86
C GLY A 303 -47.76 -31.38 14.11
N ASP A 304 -46.58 -31.61 14.51
CA ASP A 304 -45.35 -31.83 13.74
C ASP A 304 -44.09 -31.17 14.29
N SER A 305 -43.74 -31.54 15.53
CA SER A 305 -42.42 -31.21 16.12
C SER A 305 -41.26 -32.10 15.61
N ARG A 306 -41.47 -32.92 14.57
CA ARG A 306 -40.46 -33.87 14.07
C ARG A 306 -39.79 -33.47 12.76
N LYS A 307 -40.16 -32.36 12.13
CA LYS A 307 -39.56 -31.92 10.87
C LYS A 307 -38.57 -30.77 10.99
N MET A 308 -38.40 -30.16 12.16
CA MET A 308 -37.37 -29.11 12.38
C MET A 308 -36.05 -29.62 12.92
N ALA A 309 -35.93 -30.89 13.31
CA ALA A 309 -34.69 -31.46 13.82
C ALA A 309 -33.73 -31.97 12.72
N THR A 310 -34.20 -32.13 11.48
CA THR A 310 -33.36 -32.69 10.39
C THR A 310 -32.66 -31.66 9.51
N ALA A 311 -32.96 -30.38 9.67
CA ALA A 311 -32.33 -29.32 8.87
C ALA A 311 -31.02 -28.75 9.53
N PHE A 312 -30.78 -29.02 10.81
CA PHE A 312 -29.61 -28.55 11.53
C PHE A 312 -28.43 -29.54 11.59
N GLU A 313 -28.68 -30.81 11.19
CA GLU A 313 -27.64 -31.86 11.28
C GLU A 313 -26.90 -32.13 9.96
N VAL A 314 -27.36 -31.59 8.83
CA VAL A 314 -26.71 -31.74 7.52
C VAL A 314 -25.61 -30.69 7.30
N THR A 315 -25.57 -29.59 8.07
CA THR A 315 -24.54 -28.56 7.92
C THR A 315 -23.30 -28.83 8.77
N ARG A 316 -23.31 -29.82 9.65
CA ARG A 316 -22.20 -30.19 10.54
C ARG A 316 -21.29 -31.31 10.01
N ILE A 317 -21.69 -32.01 8.97
CA ILE A 317 -20.97 -33.19 8.44
C ILE A 317 -20.07 -32.85 7.24
N HIS A 318 -20.10 -31.62 6.71
CA HIS A 318 -19.25 -31.23 5.58
C HIS A 318 -17.99 -30.39 5.97
N ALA A 319 -17.75 -30.17 7.28
CA ALA A 319 -16.58 -29.40 7.74
C ALA A 319 -15.43 -30.25 8.32
N GLU A 320 -15.54 -31.58 8.36
CA GLU A 320 -14.53 -32.47 8.98
C GLU A 320 -13.92 -33.52 8.05
N ARG A 321 -13.79 -33.24 6.75
CA ARG A 321 -12.99 -34.12 5.85
C ARG A 321 -12.22 -33.28 4.86
N SER A 322 -11.01 -32.84 5.23
CA SER A 322 -9.87 -32.64 4.31
C SER A 322 -8.66 -32.07 5.05
N VAL A 323 -7.98 -32.85 5.85
CA VAL A 323 -6.54 -32.67 6.13
C VAL A 323 -5.93 -34.07 6.27
N PRO A 324 -5.08 -34.53 5.36
CA PRO A 324 -4.26 -35.72 5.61
C PRO A 324 -3.06 -35.33 6.46
N LEU A 325 -2.88 -36.05 7.56
CA LEU A 325 -1.67 -36.05 8.39
C LEU A 325 -0.51 -36.69 7.62
N PRO A 326 0.73 -36.23 7.79
CA PRO A 326 1.89 -36.89 7.22
C PRO A 326 2.22 -38.16 8.01
N THR A 327 2.44 -39.24 7.25
CA THR A 327 2.83 -40.57 7.70
C THR A 327 4.24 -40.57 8.28
N ASP A 328 4.42 -41.27 9.41
CA ASP A 328 5.67 -41.68 10.01
C ASP A 328 6.47 -42.57 9.06
N ALA A 329 7.61 -42.06 8.56
CA ALA A 329 8.71 -42.89 8.05
C ALA A 329 9.95 -41.98 7.97
N GLU A 330 10.73 -41.98 9.05
CA GLU A 330 12.18 -41.81 9.08
C GLU A 330 12.69 -41.59 10.51
N ARG A 331 12.48 -42.63 11.33
CA ARG A 331 13.31 -42.88 12.50
C ARG A 331 14.07 -44.16 12.23
N ASN A 332 15.30 -44.01 11.80
CA ASN A 332 16.40 -44.92 12.22
C ASN A 332 17.68 -44.64 11.42
N GLY A 333 18.76 -44.49 12.15
CA GLY A 333 20.09 -44.76 11.59
C GLY A 333 21.13 -43.68 11.88
N GLY A 334 21.98 -43.91 12.89
CA GLY A 334 23.31 -43.35 12.88
C GLY A 334 23.82 -42.79 14.21
N LYS A 335 24.25 -43.68 15.10
CA LYS A 335 25.14 -43.44 16.23
C LYS A 335 26.52 -42.94 15.79
N GLY A 336 27.15 -42.08 16.59
CA GLY A 336 28.60 -42.02 16.60
C GLY A 336 29.22 -40.75 17.20
N ASN A 337 29.62 -40.81 18.46
CA ASN A 337 30.79 -40.23 19.16
C ASN A 337 30.91 -38.69 19.27
N LEU A 338 30.73 -38.13 20.49
CA LEU A 338 31.64 -37.98 21.62
C LEU A 338 33.02 -37.39 21.32
N LEU A 339 33.27 -36.18 21.82
CA LEU A 339 34.35 -35.75 22.76
C LEU A 339 34.29 -34.20 22.86
N SER A 340 33.88 -33.67 23.92
CA SER A 340 34.46 -33.04 25.13
C SER A 340 35.80 -32.29 24.93
N SER A 341 35.78 -31.01 25.36
CA SER A 341 36.72 -30.31 26.23
C SER A 341 36.36 -28.81 26.21
N GLU A 342 35.77 -28.29 27.25
CA GLU A 342 36.37 -27.71 28.48
C GLU A 342 37.16 -26.41 28.22
N LEU A 343 36.57 -25.31 28.78
CA LEU A 343 37.11 -24.38 29.76
C LEU A 343 38.47 -23.68 29.49
N SER A 344 38.49 -22.38 29.45
CA SER A 344 39.04 -21.60 30.58
C SER A 344 39.07 -20.09 30.30
N ALA A 345 38.64 -19.40 31.29
CA ALA A 345 38.76 -17.98 31.59
C ALA A 345 40.21 -17.51 31.74
N GLN A 346 40.45 -16.22 31.56
CA GLN A 346 41.12 -15.24 32.46
C GLN A 346 41.54 -14.00 31.67
N ARG A 347 40.98 -12.85 32.03
CA ARG A 347 41.55 -11.75 32.82
C ARG A 347 42.96 -11.29 32.39
N GLY A 348 43.09 -9.98 32.19
CA GLY A 348 44.30 -9.22 32.42
C GLY A 348 44.44 -7.95 31.59
N ILE A 349 43.92 -6.83 32.10
CA ILE A 349 44.66 -5.62 32.51
C ILE A 349 45.47 -4.88 31.41
N SER A 350 45.07 -3.64 31.15
CA SER A 350 45.78 -2.43 30.69
C SER A 350 47.07 -2.19 31.48
N PRO A 351 47.99 -1.20 31.15
CA PRO A 351 47.91 -0.04 30.28
C PRO A 351 49.24 0.36 29.58
N ASN A 352 49.17 1.53 28.90
CA ASN A 352 50.27 2.45 28.50
C ASN A 352 51.11 2.09 27.24
N THR A 353 51.01 2.86 26.23
CA THR A 353 51.66 4.16 25.92
C THR A 353 50.91 4.80 24.73
#